data_ea2bdb5a5380dd91a2b47adaea8b658f
#
_entry.id   ea2bdb5a5380dd91a2b47adaea8b658f
#
_cell.length_a   1.000
_cell.length_b   1.000
_cell.length_c   1.000
_cell.angle_alpha   90.00
_cell.angle_beta   90.00
_cell.angle_gamma   90.00
#
_symmetry.space_group_name_H-M   'P 1'
#
loop_
_entity.id
_entity.type
_entity.pdbx_description
1 polymer ?
#
loop_
_entity_poly.entity_id
_entity_poly.type
_entity_poly.pdbx_seq_one_letter_code
_entity_poly.pdbx_strand_id
1 'polypeptide(L)'
;MINIGIDGSEQKMGNKRRETSSQKEKKKEKEKKTDDDAKINELKIKILTSLWIQTFAQVLEATSVTELFYLEEQKPGSEEIVIGIWIQAIGQLVETIGVSEQVMRGEDIFPFRSQRTSVTGDWIQSMGAAVEATGGERVLHYNLLRGRDGLIP
;
A
#
# COMPACT_ATOMS: atom_id res chain seq x y z
N MET A 1 -27.66 68.23 29.01
CA MET A 1 -27.59 66.76 28.91
C MET A 1 -28.00 66.37 27.49
N ILE A 2 -27.01 66.06 26.62
CA ILE A 2 -27.26 65.66 25.23
C ILE A 2 -27.28 64.10 25.22
N ASN A 3 -28.44 63.54 24.95
CA ASN A 3 -28.61 62.10 24.84
C ASN A 3 -28.34 61.68 23.39
N ILE A 4 -27.17 61.13 23.14
CA ILE A 4 -26.81 60.61 21.82
C ILE A 4 -27.40 59.20 21.70
N GLY A 5 -28.58 59.13 21.06
CA GLY A 5 -29.20 57.84 20.69
C GLY A 5 -28.31 57.16 19.65
N ILE A 6 -27.67 56.10 20.08
CA ILE A 6 -26.95 55.21 19.16
C ILE A 6 -27.99 54.43 18.33
N ASP A 7 -27.99 54.72 17.03
CA ASP A 7 -28.92 54.14 16.06
C ASP A 7 -28.74 52.62 15.94
N GLY A 8 -29.80 51.89 16.32
CA GLY A 8 -29.83 50.39 16.28
C GLY A 8 -29.79 49.80 14.86
N SER A 9 -29.76 50.65 13.81
CA SER A 9 -29.70 50.22 12.41
C SER A 9 -28.30 49.79 12.00
N GLU A 10 -27.24 50.44 12.52
CA GLU A 10 -25.85 50.06 12.22
C GLU A 10 -25.42 48.75 12.88
N GLN A 11 -25.90 48.46 14.09
CA GLN A 11 -25.65 47.19 14.77
C GLN A 11 -26.31 46.01 14.06
N LYS A 12 -27.50 46.18 13.49
CA LYS A 12 -28.20 45.14 12.72
C LYS A 12 -27.55 44.81 11.39
N MET A 13 -26.99 45.80 10.71
CA MET A 13 -26.24 45.62 9.44
C MET A 13 -24.88 44.95 9.67
N GLY A 14 -24.19 45.27 10.75
CA GLY A 14 -22.91 44.65 11.13
C GLY A 14 -23.07 43.19 11.47
N ASN A 15 -24.15 42.81 12.14
CA ASN A 15 -24.44 41.41 12.51
C ASN A 15 -24.79 40.58 11.28
N LYS A 16 -25.59 41.09 10.35
CA LYS A 16 -25.96 40.41 9.10
C LYS A 16 -24.76 40.21 8.16
N ARG A 17 -23.78 41.11 8.12
CA ARG A 17 -22.52 40.94 7.37
C ARG A 17 -21.63 39.88 8.00
N ARG A 18 -21.54 39.78 9.32
CA ARG A 18 -20.77 38.75 10.02
C ARG A 18 -21.37 37.34 9.82
N GLU A 19 -22.68 37.22 9.85
CA GLU A 19 -23.36 35.94 9.58
C GLU A 19 -23.18 35.44 8.14
N THR A 20 -23.22 36.36 7.16
CA THR A 20 -23.00 36.00 5.75
C THR A 20 -21.55 35.64 5.44
N SER A 21 -20.56 36.26 6.10
CA SER A 21 -19.14 35.87 5.95
C SER A 21 -18.87 34.50 6.58
N SER A 22 -19.39 34.25 7.80
CA SER A 22 -19.25 32.95 8.48
C SER A 22 -19.91 31.80 7.71
N GLN A 23 -21.07 32.06 7.08
CA GLN A 23 -21.72 31.05 6.23
C GLN A 23 -20.95 30.77 4.94
N LYS A 24 -20.32 31.77 4.33
CA LYS A 24 -19.44 31.59 3.16
C LYS A 24 -18.18 30.82 3.49
N GLU A 25 -17.58 31.06 4.64
CA GLU A 25 -16.40 30.32 5.10
C GLU A 25 -16.74 28.85 5.36
N LYS A 26 -17.83 28.56 6.08
CA LYS A 26 -18.31 27.20 6.31
C LYS A 26 -18.65 26.45 5.02
N LYS A 27 -19.18 27.15 4.00
CA LYS A 27 -19.48 26.55 2.71
C LYS A 27 -18.20 26.20 1.95
N LYS A 28 -17.21 27.08 1.93
CA LYS A 28 -15.89 26.83 1.31
C LYS A 28 -15.14 25.68 2.00
N GLU A 29 -15.22 25.61 3.33
CA GLU A 29 -14.60 24.55 4.11
C GLU A 29 -15.25 23.19 3.83
N LYS A 30 -16.58 23.13 3.70
CA LYS A 30 -17.30 21.93 3.28
C LYS A 30 -16.97 21.51 1.85
N GLU A 31 -16.93 22.44 0.90
CA GLU A 31 -16.57 22.15 -0.49
C GLU A 31 -15.14 21.59 -0.57
N LYS A 32 -14.19 22.21 0.14
CA LYS A 32 -12.80 21.73 0.19
C LYS A 32 -12.71 20.33 0.81
N LYS A 33 -13.43 20.08 1.90
CA LYS A 33 -13.44 18.75 2.54
C LYS A 33 -14.01 17.67 1.60
N THR A 34 -15.06 17.98 0.86
CA THR A 34 -15.65 17.05 -0.12
C THR A 34 -14.67 16.73 -1.26
N ASP A 35 -13.91 17.72 -1.72
CA ASP A 35 -12.88 17.55 -2.76
C ASP A 35 -11.71 16.70 -2.26
N ASP A 36 -11.26 16.96 -1.02
CA ASP A 36 -10.19 16.20 -0.38
C ASP A 36 -10.63 14.72 -0.17
N ASP A 37 -11.87 14.48 0.30
CA ASP A 37 -12.41 13.13 0.49
C ASP A 37 -12.53 12.37 -0.84
N ALA A 38 -12.96 13.04 -1.92
CA ALA A 38 -13.04 12.44 -3.25
C ALA A 38 -11.64 12.04 -3.76
N LYS A 39 -10.65 12.91 -3.57
CA LYS A 39 -9.26 12.64 -3.96
C LYS A 39 -8.64 11.50 -3.15
N ILE A 40 -8.89 11.44 -1.85
CA ILE A 40 -8.45 10.33 -1.00
C ILE A 40 -9.03 9.01 -1.51
N ASN A 41 -10.30 8.97 -1.85
CA ASN A 41 -10.94 7.77 -2.37
C ASN A 41 -10.36 7.34 -3.73
N GLU A 42 -10.10 8.28 -4.62
CA GLU A 42 -9.40 8.02 -5.90
C GLU A 42 -8.03 7.39 -5.67
N LEU A 43 -7.25 7.92 -4.72
CA LEU A 43 -5.93 7.40 -4.38
C LEU A 43 -6.00 6.01 -3.76
N LYS A 44 -6.97 5.74 -2.89
CA LYS A 44 -7.22 4.40 -2.32
C LYS A 44 -7.49 3.37 -3.43
N ILE A 45 -8.30 3.72 -4.43
CA ILE A 45 -8.57 2.84 -5.57
C ILE A 45 -7.31 2.61 -6.41
N LYS A 46 -6.49 3.62 -6.65
CA LYS A 46 -5.22 3.48 -7.38
C LYS A 46 -4.25 2.54 -6.65
N ILE A 47 -4.12 2.69 -5.33
CA ILE A 47 -3.32 1.80 -4.49
C ILE A 47 -3.83 0.36 -4.61
N LEU A 48 -5.12 0.14 -4.44
CA LEU A 48 -5.72 -1.19 -4.57
C LEU A 48 -5.46 -1.82 -5.94
N THR A 49 -5.62 -1.04 -7.01
CA THR A 49 -5.35 -1.50 -8.37
C THR A 49 -3.88 -1.91 -8.55
N SER A 50 -2.94 -1.11 -8.02
CA SER A 50 -1.51 -1.44 -8.10
C SER A 50 -1.16 -2.70 -7.31
N LEU A 51 -1.77 -2.94 -6.16
CA LEU A 51 -1.58 -4.16 -5.37
C LEU A 51 -2.07 -5.41 -6.11
N TRP A 52 -3.21 -5.34 -6.80
CA TRP A 52 -3.66 -6.45 -7.64
C TRP A 52 -2.72 -6.73 -8.80
N ILE A 53 -2.19 -5.69 -9.47
CA ILE A 53 -1.19 -5.84 -10.52
C ILE A 53 0.08 -6.52 -9.95
N GLN A 54 0.55 -6.11 -8.78
CA GLN A 54 1.68 -6.73 -8.10
C GLN A 54 1.41 -8.20 -7.77
N THR A 55 0.22 -8.52 -7.26
CA THR A 55 -0.19 -9.90 -6.97
C THR A 55 -0.12 -10.78 -8.22
N PHE A 56 -0.65 -10.32 -9.35
CA PHE A 56 -0.56 -11.07 -10.61
C PHE A 56 0.87 -11.23 -11.10
N ALA A 57 1.68 -10.17 -11.02
CA ALA A 57 3.09 -10.21 -11.40
C ALA A 57 3.87 -11.20 -10.53
N GLN A 58 3.65 -11.22 -9.23
CA GLN A 58 4.30 -12.12 -8.29
C GLN A 58 3.93 -13.60 -8.54
N VAL A 59 2.66 -13.88 -8.86
CA VAL A 59 2.23 -15.25 -9.22
C VAL A 59 2.86 -15.68 -10.55
N LEU A 60 2.92 -14.79 -11.54
CA LEU A 60 3.58 -15.06 -12.80
C LEU A 60 5.08 -15.34 -12.61
N GLU A 61 5.75 -14.57 -11.78
CA GLU A 61 7.15 -14.78 -11.41
C GLU A 61 7.34 -16.14 -10.74
N ALA A 62 6.53 -16.46 -9.71
CA ALA A 62 6.61 -17.73 -8.99
C ALA A 62 6.42 -18.94 -9.91
N THR A 63 5.48 -18.88 -10.84
CA THR A 63 5.25 -19.94 -11.81
C THR A 63 6.40 -20.06 -12.80
N SER A 64 6.91 -18.94 -13.33
CA SER A 64 8.01 -18.94 -14.29
C SER A 64 9.32 -19.44 -13.67
N VAL A 65 9.65 -19.02 -12.46
CA VAL A 65 10.84 -19.49 -11.75
C VAL A 65 10.72 -20.99 -11.38
N THR A 66 9.50 -21.46 -11.04
CA THR A 66 9.26 -22.87 -10.81
C THR A 66 9.50 -23.70 -12.08
N GLU A 67 9.02 -23.24 -13.23
CA GLU A 67 9.24 -23.90 -14.50
C GLU A 67 10.73 -23.93 -14.88
N LEU A 68 11.41 -22.80 -14.70
CA LEU A 68 12.85 -22.69 -14.93
C LEU A 68 13.66 -23.65 -14.04
N PHE A 69 13.26 -23.78 -12.76
CA PHE A 69 13.88 -24.72 -11.82
C PHE A 69 13.82 -26.17 -12.28
N TYR A 70 12.75 -26.60 -12.97
CA TYR A 70 12.64 -27.96 -13.52
C TYR A 70 13.38 -28.13 -14.85
N LEU A 71 13.66 -27.05 -15.57
CA LEU A 71 14.34 -27.11 -16.88
C LEU A 71 15.86 -26.96 -16.77
N GLU A 72 16.35 -26.30 -15.74
CA GLU A 72 17.78 -26.06 -15.54
C GLU A 72 18.43 -27.06 -14.58
N GLU A 73 19.78 -27.11 -14.60
CA GLU A 73 20.58 -27.86 -13.63
C GLU A 73 20.35 -27.29 -12.21
N GLN A 74 19.87 -28.12 -11.31
CA GLN A 74 19.61 -27.70 -9.94
C GLN A 74 20.90 -27.45 -9.18
N LYS A 75 21.09 -26.19 -8.76
CA LYS A 75 22.24 -25.75 -7.97
C LYS A 75 21.88 -25.69 -6.50
N PRO A 76 22.86 -25.81 -5.58
CA PRO A 76 22.59 -25.56 -4.16
C PRO A 76 22.01 -24.15 -3.98
N GLY A 77 20.82 -24.04 -3.40
CA GLY A 77 20.11 -22.78 -3.20
C GLY A 77 18.95 -22.53 -4.19
N SER A 78 18.86 -23.27 -5.29
CA SER A 78 17.78 -23.06 -6.27
C SER A 78 16.40 -23.37 -5.71
N GLU A 79 16.28 -24.37 -4.84
CA GLU A 79 15.02 -24.73 -4.18
C GLU A 79 14.56 -23.64 -3.21
N GLU A 80 15.47 -23.07 -2.43
CA GLU A 80 15.19 -21.96 -1.51
C GLU A 80 14.70 -20.70 -2.25
N ILE A 81 15.23 -20.44 -3.46
CA ILE A 81 14.73 -19.34 -4.30
C ILE A 81 13.28 -19.58 -4.68
N VAL A 82 12.94 -20.76 -5.20
CA VAL A 82 11.55 -21.10 -5.56
C VAL A 82 10.62 -20.99 -4.36
N ILE A 83 11.01 -21.57 -3.24
CA ILE A 83 10.20 -21.53 -1.99
C ILE A 83 10.01 -20.07 -1.54
N GLY A 84 11.08 -19.26 -1.54
CA GLY A 84 11.05 -17.85 -1.14
C GLY A 84 10.06 -17.03 -1.98
N ILE A 85 10.09 -17.19 -3.29
CA ILE A 85 9.20 -16.48 -4.23
C ILE A 85 7.74 -16.91 -4.01
N TRP A 86 7.44 -18.19 -3.79
CA TRP A 86 6.08 -18.64 -3.46
C TRP A 86 5.57 -18.07 -2.14
N ILE A 87 6.42 -18.00 -1.11
CA ILE A 87 6.05 -17.37 0.16
C ILE A 87 5.74 -15.88 -0.06
N GLN A 88 6.51 -15.18 -0.87
CA GLN A 88 6.24 -13.78 -1.22
C GLN A 88 4.91 -13.63 -1.97
N ALA A 89 4.62 -14.49 -2.96
CA ALA A 89 3.37 -14.47 -3.70
C ALA A 89 2.14 -14.68 -2.78
N ILE A 90 2.24 -15.58 -1.81
CA ILE A 90 1.20 -15.80 -0.80
C ILE A 90 1.04 -14.57 0.10
N GLY A 91 2.15 -13.98 0.57
CA GLY A 91 2.14 -12.77 1.38
C GLY A 91 1.52 -11.59 0.65
N GLN A 92 1.88 -11.38 -0.62
CA GLN A 92 1.31 -10.33 -1.48
C GLN A 92 -0.21 -10.51 -1.65
N LEU A 93 -0.70 -11.73 -1.83
CA LEU A 93 -2.13 -12.00 -1.92
C LEU A 93 -2.86 -11.67 -0.61
N VAL A 94 -2.30 -12.05 0.53
CA VAL A 94 -2.85 -11.75 1.87
C VAL A 94 -2.90 -10.24 2.12
N GLU A 95 -1.85 -9.51 1.80
CA GLU A 95 -1.82 -8.04 1.87
C GLU A 95 -2.90 -7.41 1.00
N THR A 96 -2.98 -7.82 -0.27
CA THR A 96 -3.95 -7.30 -1.24
C THR A 96 -5.38 -7.53 -0.78
N ILE A 97 -5.69 -8.69 -0.20
CA ILE A 97 -7.00 -8.99 0.40
C ILE A 97 -7.27 -8.05 1.58
N GLY A 98 -6.30 -7.85 2.48
CA GLY A 98 -6.43 -6.95 3.61
C GLY A 98 -6.72 -5.51 3.19
N VAL A 99 -5.99 -4.98 2.21
CA VAL A 99 -6.23 -3.62 1.66
C VAL A 99 -7.56 -3.55 0.91
N SER A 100 -7.94 -4.60 0.16
CA SER A 100 -9.24 -4.66 -0.52
C SER A 100 -10.39 -4.52 0.47
N GLU A 101 -10.34 -5.21 1.61
CA GLU A 101 -11.35 -5.10 2.67
C GLU A 101 -11.43 -3.67 3.24
N GLN A 102 -10.29 -2.98 3.43
CA GLN A 102 -10.26 -1.60 3.91
C GLN A 102 -10.93 -0.64 2.92
N VAL A 103 -10.64 -0.78 1.62
CA VAL A 103 -11.19 0.10 0.59
C VAL A 103 -12.67 -0.15 0.35
N MET A 104 -13.11 -1.41 0.34
CA MET A 104 -14.48 -1.79 -0.01
C MET A 104 -15.49 -1.61 1.13
N ARG A 105 -15.08 -1.83 2.38
CA ARG A 105 -15.99 -1.77 3.53
C ARG A 105 -16.02 -0.42 4.24
N GLY A 106 -15.10 0.50 3.91
CA GLY A 106 -14.91 1.74 4.66
C GLY A 106 -14.30 1.51 6.05
N GLU A 107 -13.78 2.57 6.65
CA GLU A 107 -13.05 2.50 7.92
C GLU A 107 -13.94 2.21 9.15
N ASP A 108 -15.27 2.19 8.97
CA ASP A 108 -16.20 2.33 10.10
C ASP A 108 -16.54 1.03 10.85
N ILE A 109 -16.29 -0.16 10.28
CA ILE A 109 -16.82 -1.38 10.88
C ILE A 109 -15.75 -2.26 11.57
N PHE A 110 -14.55 -2.45 11.00
CA PHE A 110 -13.45 -3.23 11.61
C PHE A 110 -12.06 -2.79 11.10
N PRO A 111 -11.58 -1.59 11.42
CA PRO A 111 -10.32 -1.09 10.88
C PRO A 111 -9.11 -1.94 11.29
N PHE A 112 -9.11 -2.48 12.51
CA PHE A 112 -7.99 -3.27 13.04
C PHE A 112 -7.83 -4.64 12.39
N ARG A 113 -8.92 -5.28 11.95
CA ARG A 113 -8.86 -6.62 11.36
C ARG A 113 -8.21 -6.58 9.98
N SER A 114 -8.66 -5.71 9.12
CA SER A 114 -8.14 -5.58 7.75
C SER A 114 -6.71 -5.03 7.73
N GLN A 115 -6.38 -4.07 8.61
CA GLN A 115 -5.00 -3.63 8.80
C GLN A 115 -4.09 -4.76 9.27
N ARG A 116 -4.54 -5.57 10.23
CA ARG A 116 -3.78 -6.73 10.71
C ARG A 116 -3.53 -7.74 9.60
N THR A 117 -4.52 -8.00 8.75
CA THR A 117 -4.38 -8.90 7.60
C THR A 117 -3.33 -8.37 6.62
N SER A 118 -3.37 -7.08 6.26
CA SER A 118 -2.38 -6.45 5.40
C SER A 118 -0.97 -6.55 5.99
N VAL A 119 -0.77 -6.14 7.23
CA VAL A 119 0.53 -6.22 7.93
C VAL A 119 1.03 -7.68 8.03
N THR A 120 0.11 -8.65 8.19
CA THR A 120 0.51 -10.07 8.18
C THR A 120 1.03 -10.47 6.80
N GLY A 121 0.41 -10.00 5.73
CA GLY A 121 0.90 -10.20 4.35
C GLY A 121 2.31 -9.66 4.16
N ASP A 122 2.59 -8.44 4.62
CA ASP A 122 3.92 -7.82 4.57
C ASP A 122 4.99 -8.65 5.30
N TRP A 123 4.65 -9.18 6.49
CA TRP A 123 5.56 -10.04 7.22
C TRP A 123 5.86 -11.35 6.48
N ILE A 124 4.85 -11.97 5.88
CA ILE A 124 5.02 -13.20 5.08
C ILE A 124 5.92 -12.91 3.87
N GLN A 125 5.72 -11.80 3.15
CA GLN A 125 6.58 -11.38 2.06
C GLN A 125 8.03 -11.19 2.51
N SER A 126 8.25 -10.51 3.64
CA SER A 126 9.57 -10.27 4.19
C SER A 126 10.31 -11.58 4.52
N MET A 127 9.61 -12.57 5.07
CA MET A 127 10.18 -13.90 5.31
C MET A 127 10.50 -14.62 4.00
N GLY A 128 9.63 -14.55 3.00
CA GLY A 128 9.87 -15.11 1.69
C GLY A 128 11.12 -14.51 1.02
N ALA A 129 11.26 -13.19 1.07
CA ALA A 129 12.43 -12.49 0.55
C ALA A 129 13.73 -12.89 1.26
N ALA A 130 13.70 -13.13 2.56
CA ALA A 130 14.87 -13.61 3.30
C ALA A 130 15.27 -15.04 2.88
N VAL A 131 14.30 -15.92 2.66
CA VAL A 131 14.55 -17.30 2.17
C VAL A 131 15.12 -17.26 0.76
N GLU A 132 14.54 -16.48 -0.14
CA GLU A 132 15.02 -16.30 -1.52
C GLU A 132 16.45 -15.75 -1.55
N ALA A 133 16.73 -14.70 -0.78
CA ALA A 133 18.06 -14.11 -0.69
C ALA A 133 19.12 -15.13 -0.20
N THR A 134 18.75 -15.97 0.79
CA THR A 134 19.64 -17.04 1.28
C THR A 134 19.91 -18.07 0.19
N GLY A 135 18.90 -18.45 -0.60
CA GLY A 135 19.06 -19.32 -1.76
C GLY A 135 19.97 -18.73 -2.81
N GLY A 136 19.75 -17.45 -3.16
CA GLY A 136 20.57 -16.70 -4.11
C GLY A 136 22.04 -16.62 -3.70
N GLU A 137 22.32 -16.40 -2.41
CA GLU A 137 23.68 -16.37 -1.88
C GLU A 137 24.38 -17.75 -2.04
N ARG A 138 23.66 -18.85 -1.80
CA ARG A 138 24.20 -20.21 -2.01
C ARG A 138 24.52 -20.50 -3.48
N VAL A 139 23.63 -20.12 -4.40
CA VAL A 139 23.86 -20.23 -5.85
C VAL A 139 25.07 -19.43 -6.27
N LEU A 140 25.19 -18.18 -5.78
CA LEU A 140 26.34 -17.31 -6.06
C LEU A 140 27.64 -17.94 -5.58
N HIS A 141 27.66 -18.44 -4.35
CA HIS A 141 28.84 -19.09 -3.79
C HIS A 141 29.25 -20.33 -4.57
N TYR A 142 28.30 -21.17 -4.95
CA TYR A 142 28.54 -22.35 -5.82
C TYR A 142 29.17 -21.96 -7.17
N ASN A 143 28.63 -20.94 -7.83
CA ASN A 143 29.14 -20.47 -9.12
C ASN A 143 30.58 -19.89 -9.00
N LEU A 144 30.86 -19.17 -7.91
CA LEU A 144 32.21 -18.63 -7.64
C LEU A 144 33.24 -19.75 -7.43
N LEU A 145 32.93 -20.82 -6.73
CA LEU A 145 33.80 -21.96 -6.53
C LEU A 145 34.06 -22.69 -7.87
N ARG A 146 33.01 -22.99 -8.62
CA ARG A 146 33.11 -23.66 -9.93
C ARG A 146 33.89 -22.84 -10.95
N GLY A 147 33.75 -21.52 -10.93
CA GLY A 147 34.55 -20.63 -11.79
C GLY A 147 36.06 -20.59 -11.45
N ARG A 148 36.41 -20.81 -10.20
CA ARG A 148 37.82 -20.90 -9.76
C ARG A 148 38.47 -22.20 -10.15
N ASP A 149 37.73 -23.32 -10.12
CA ASP A 149 38.24 -24.63 -10.51
C ASP A 149 38.52 -24.73 -12.02
N GLY A 150 37.86 -23.90 -12.86
CA GLY A 150 38.12 -23.79 -14.29
C GLY A 150 39.29 -22.88 -14.69
N LEU A 151 39.91 -22.19 -13.73
CA LEU A 151 41.05 -21.27 -13.94
C LEU A 151 42.40 -21.83 -13.49
N ILE A 152 42.43 -23.06 -12.98
CA ILE A 152 43.69 -23.75 -12.62
C ILE A 152 44.02 -24.76 -13.73
N PRO A 153 45.05 -24.52 -14.52
CA PRO A 153 45.54 -25.47 -15.54
C PRO A 153 46.16 -26.70 -14.90
#